data_edd27251beab7087e1ea7102de4fb0aa
#
_entry.id   edd27251beab7087e1ea7102de4fb0aa
#
_cell.length_a   1.000
_cell.length_b   1.000
_cell.length_c   1.000
_cell.angle_alpha   90.00
_cell.angle_beta   90.00
_cell.angle_gamma   90.00
#
_symmetry.space_group_name_H-M   'P 1'
#
loop_
_entity.id
_entity.type
_entity.pdbx_description
1 polymer ?
#
loop_
_entity_poly.entity_id
_entity_poly.type
_entity_poly.pdbx_seq_one_letter_code
_entity_poly.pdbx_strand_id
1 'polypeptide(L)'
;MLMAWMVVSCAAAGGDPVAAPVTTAAPSPAELTAERRAFWQDVRARGDAPPKGADVAALSLELIGYLGSTDPDVRDRMAYEVLASWIQRDGLMPRSAQRRIAEVLMERLGDRIGAASGDSVYGRSFSALVLAAIAAHEIATPAMSDAELTAMVQAARAYASKERDLRGHVEGRGWAHAAAHTADWLKFLSRNPRLGRERGQLVLEAVLDLTVRRHGHILSHGEDGRLAQPVMDLLRRDHIDAAAFSTWLERLLAPLHEKGDGSFDAGQYAAQRNARNLAFTLFVALSLEDARNPAQTASLAALTSALRQ
;
A
#
# COMPACT_ATOMS: atom_id res chain seq x y z
N MET A 1 76.18 23.66 -8.58
CA MET A 1 75.09 22.90 -9.26
C MET A 1 73.78 23.22 -8.56
N LEU A 2 73.04 24.19 -9.14
CA LEU A 2 71.77 24.64 -8.63
C LEU A 2 70.61 23.75 -9.18
N MET A 3 69.84 23.19 -8.33
CA MET A 3 68.57 22.59 -8.69
C MET A 3 67.47 23.65 -8.62
N ALA A 4 66.83 23.90 -9.75
CA ALA A 4 65.65 24.78 -9.84
C ALA A 4 64.38 24.02 -9.43
N TRP A 5 63.61 24.56 -8.52
CA TRP A 5 62.28 24.11 -8.17
C TRP A 5 61.25 24.77 -9.09
N MET A 6 60.52 23.92 -9.80
CA MET A 6 59.40 24.33 -10.65
C MET A 6 58.13 24.31 -9.81
N VAL A 7 57.54 25.49 -9.59
CA VAL A 7 56.26 25.65 -8.92
C VAL A 7 55.16 25.39 -9.94
N VAL A 8 54.42 24.30 -9.78
CA VAL A 8 53.20 24.03 -10.55
C VAL A 8 52.02 24.67 -9.81
N SER A 9 51.45 25.69 -10.41
CA SER A 9 50.22 26.34 -9.98
C SER A 9 49.02 25.41 -10.31
N CYS A 10 48.35 24.84 -9.28
CA CYS A 10 47.07 24.19 -9.47
C CYS A 10 45.98 25.26 -9.50
N ALA A 11 45.34 25.39 -10.67
CA ALA A 11 44.09 26.13 -10.83
C ALA A 11 42.96 25.39 -10.10
N ALA A 12 42.26 26.07 -9.22
CA ALA A 12 41.07 25.56 -8.55
C ALA A 12 39.92 25.37 -9.57
N ALA A 13 39.52 24.14 -9.79
CA ALA A 13 38.27 23.81 -10.47
C ALA A 13 37.11 24.27 -9.61
N GLY A 14 36.28 25.17 -10.15
CA GLY A 14 35.03 25.57 -9.52
C GLY A 14 34.08 24.37 -9.39
N GLY A 15 33.80 23.96 -8.17
CA GLY A 15 32.74 23.00 -7.88
C GLY A 15 31.39 23.71 -8.02
N ASP A 16 30.49 23.12 -8.79
CA ASP A 16 29.09 23.54 -8.84
C ASP A 16 28.50 23.53 -7.43
N PRO A 17 27.63 24.49 -7.08
CA PRO A 17 27.02 24.51 -5.77
C PRO A 17 26.11 23.26 -5.63
N VAL A 18 26.50 22.39 -4.70
CA VAL A 18 25.64 21.27 -4.25
C VAL A 18 24.34 21.89 -3.78
N ALA A 19 23.25 21.64 -4.53
CA ALA A 19 21.92 22.05 -4.13
C ALA A 19 21.61 21.50 -2.73
N ALA A 20 21.28 22.39 -1.81
CA ALA A 20 20.86 22.01 -0.46
C ALA A 20 19.71 21.01 -0.54
N PRO A 21 19.65 19.99 0.36
CA PRO A 21 18.55 19.06 0.37
C PRO A 21 17.26 19.84 0.64
N VAL A 22 16.36 19.84 -0.34
CA VAL A 22 15.01 20.37 -0.17
C VAL A 22 14.35 19.46 0.84
N THR A 23 14.20 19.93 2.07
CA THR A 23 13.44 19.26 3.14
C THR A 23 11.97 19.32 2.72
N THR A 24 11.51 18.34 1.98
CA THR A 24 10.10 18.19 1.60
C THR A 24 9.38 17.49 2.74
N ALA A 25 9.00 18.25 3.78
CA ALA A 25 7.91 17.80 4.65
C ALA A 25 6.70 17.51 3.77
N ALA A 26 6.06 16.35 3.96
CA ALA A 26 4.81 16.05 3.28
C ALA A 26 3.84 17.22 3.51
N PRO A 27 3.15 17.73 2.48
CA PRO A 27 2.28 18.88 2.66
C PRO A 27 1.24 18.56 3.73
N SER A 28 1.15 19.39 4.76
CA SER A 28 0.01 19.40 5.70
C SER A 28 -1.27 19.43 4.88
N PRO A 29 -2.40 18.87 5.38
CA PRO A 29 -3.66 18.92 4.65
C PRO A 29 -3.93 20.38 4.31
N ALA A 30 -3.79 20.72 3.03
CA ALA A 30 -4.06 22.06 2.56
C ALA A 30 -5.55 22.34 2.80
N GLU A 31 -5.85 23.47 3.40
CA GLU A 31 -7.24 23.89 3.57
C GLU A 31 -7.83 24.12 2.16
N LEU A 32 -8.84 23.34 1.80
CA LEU A 32 -9.47 23.44 0.48
C LEU A 32 -10.31 24.70 0.41
N THR A 33 -9.79 25.76 -0.19
CA THR A 33 -10.53 26.99 -0.41
C THR A 33 -11.74 26.77 -1.33
N ALA A 34 -12.75 27.65 -1.25
CA ALA A 34 -13.93 27.57 -2.13
C ALA A 34 -13.56 27.64 -3.62
N GLU A 35 -12.55 28.45 -3.97
CA GLU A 35 -12.04 28.57 -5.34
C GLU A 35 -11.41 27.23 -5.82
N ARG A 36 -10.57 26.60 -4.98
CA ARG A 36 -9.95 25.31 -5.34
C ARG A 36 -10.97 24.19 -5.39
N ARG A 37 -12.00 24.22 -4.52
CA ARG A 37 -13.12 23.28 -4.60
C ARG A 37 -13.87 23.42 -5.93
N ALA A 38 -14.18 24.64 -6.37
CA ALA A 38 -14.84 24.88 -7.64
C ALA A 38 -13.99 24.42 -8.84
N PHE A 39 -12.67 24.66 -8.80
CA PHE A 39 -11.72 24.18 -9.82
C PHE A 39 -11.76 22.65 -9.95
N TRP A 40 -11.69 21.92 -8.83
CA TRP A 40 -11.70 20.46 -8.84
C TRP A 40 -13.07 19.88 -9.22
N GLN A 41 -14.16 20.56 -8.85
CA GLN A 41 -15.50 20.19 -9.32
C GLN A 41 -15.62 20.31 -10.84
N ASP A 42 -15.03 21.36 -11.44
CA ASP A 42 -14.99 21.53 -12.90
C ASP A 42 -14.13 20.44 -13.58
N VAL A 43 -12.99 20.08 -13.01
CA VAL A 43 -12.18 18.94 -13.50
C VAL A 43 -13.02 17.65 -13.49
N ARG A 44 -13.72 17.37 -12.39
CA ARG A 44 -14.62 16.21 -12.27
C ARG A 44 -15.74 16.22 -13.30
N ALA A 45 -16.41 17.37 -13.45
CA ALA A 45 -17.52 17.53 -14.42
C ALA A 45 -17.07 17.26 -15.88
N ARG A 46 -15.79 17.45 -16.18
CA ARG A 46 -15.18 17.14 -17.49
C ARG A 46 -14.61 15.72 -17.58
N GLY A 47 -15.04 14.78 -16.71
CA GLY A 47 -14.57 13.40 -16.69
C GLY A 47 -13.11 13.30 -16.30
N ASP A 48 -12.69 14.06 -15.30
CA ASP A 48 -11.32 14.13 -14.77
C ASP A 48 -10.28 14.61 -15.82
N ALA A 49 -10.72 15.35 -16.83
CA ALA A 49 -9.78 15.89 -17.80
C ALA A 49 -9.01 17.09 -17.17
N PRO A 50 -7.67 17.07 -17.16
CA PRO A 50 -6.91 18.22 -16.67
C PRO A 50 -7.15 19.42 -17.62
N PRO A 51 -7.05 20.65 -17.10
CA PRO A 51 -7.10 21.83 -17.95
C PRO A 51 -6.00 21.81 -19.00
N LYS A 52 -6.29 22.36 -20.18
CA LYS A 52 -5.32 22.41 -21.26
C LYS A 52 -4.05 23.18 -20.82
N GLY A 53 -2.89 22.57 -20.97
CA GLY A 53 -1.60 23.16 -20.61
C GLY A 53 -1.32 23.17 -19.09
N ALA A 54 -2.14 22.52 -18.27
CA ALA A 54 -1.87 22.42 -16.84
C ALA A 54 -0.68 21.50 -16.55
N ASP A 55 0.07 21.84 -15.50
CA ASP A 55 1.08 20.94 -14.93
C ASP A 55 0.37 19.84 -14.12
N VAL A 56 0.15 18.69 -14.77
CA VAL A 56 -0.52 17.51 -14.14
C VAL A 56 0.27 17.01 -12.93
N ALA A 57 1.60 17.10 -12.94
CA ALA A 57 2.41 16.67 -11.82
C ALA A 57 2.20 17.56 -10.59
N ALA A 58 2.21 18.87 -10.77
CA ALA A 58 1.94 19.83 -9.69
C ALA A 58 0.51 19.68 -9.14
N LEU A 59 -0.48 19.54 -10.02
CA LEU A 59 -1.88 19.29 -9.61
C LEU A 59 -2.04 17.95 -8.87
N SER A 60 -1.31 16.91 -9.26
CA SER A 60 -1.32 15.62 -8.55
C SER A 60 -0.75 15.74 -7.14
N LEU A 61 0.34 16.49 -6.95
CA LEU A 61 0.91 16.75 -5.62
C LEU A 61 -0.07 17.54 -4.73
N GLU A 62 -0.82 18.48 -5.31
CA GLU A 62 -1.90 19.18 -4.59
C GLU A 62 -3.00 18.20 -4.14
N LEU A 63 -3.47 17.30 -5.02
CA LEU A 63 -4.47 16.29 -4.69
C LEU A 63 -4.01 15.35 -3.57
N ILE A 64 -2.72 14.99 -3.54
CA ILE A 64 -2.14 14.19 -2.46
C ILE A 64 -2.35 14.91 -1.10
N GLY A 65 -2.28 16.23 -1.05
CA GLY A 65 -2.58 17.01 0.15
C GLY A 65 -3.99 16.75 0.69
N TYR A 66 -4.96 16.54 -0.19
CA TYR A 66 -6.37 16.33 0.18
C TYR A 66 -6.72 14.88 0.55
N LEU A 67 -5.84 13.89 0.33
CA LEU A 67 -6.07 12.48 0.72
C LEU A 67 -6.27 12.29 2.23
N GLY A 68 -5.85 13.25 3.05
CA GLY A 68 -6.07 13.24 4.51
C GLY A 68 -7.36 13.93 4.96
N SER A 69 -8.18 14.42 4.04
CA SER A 69 -9.42 15.13 4.39
C SER A 69 -10.39 14.23 5.14
N THR A 70 -11.05 14.78 6.14
CA THR A 70 -12.16 14.11 6.85
C THR A 70 -13.48 14.18 6.08
N ASP A 71 -13.56 15.06 5.06
CA ASP A 71 -14.67 15.15 4.12
C ASP A 71 -14.50 14.06 3.03
N PRO A 72 -15.38 13.05 2.97
CA PRO A 72 -15.26 11.98 1.98
C PRO A 72 -15.42 12.48 0.54
N ASP A 73 -16.19 13.54 0.28
CA ASP A 73 -16.30 14.09 -1.08
C ASP A 73 -14.96 14.67 -1.56
N VAL A 74 -14.19 15.28 -0.65
CA VAL A 74 -12.85 15.80 -0.95
C VAL A 74 -11.84 14.69 -1.08
N ARG A 75 -11.82 13.77 -0.12
CA ARG A 75 -10.83 12.68 -0.06
C ARG A 75 -11.04 11.64 -1.13
N ASP A 76 -12.25 11.08 -1.21
CA ASP A 76 -12.55 9.93 -2.07
C ASP A 76 -12.78 10.39 -3.52
N ARG A 77 -13.77 11.27 -3.75
CA ARG A 77 -14.19 11.64 -5.09
C ARG A 77 -13.26 12.63 -5.76
N MET A 78 -12.81 13.65 -5.03
CA MET A 78 -11.97 14.70 -5.61
C MET A 78 -10.50 14.28 -5.66
N ALA A 79 -9.91 13.86 -4.54
CA ALA A 79 -8.48 13.57 -4.51
C ALA A 79 -8.17 12.19 -5.09
N TYR A 80 -8.75 11.12 -4.53
CA TYR A 80 -8.38 9.76 -4.94
C TYR A 80 -8.84 9.43 -6.35
N GLU A 81 -10.13 9.64 -6.70
CA GLU A 81 -10.63 9.23 -8.03
C GLU A 81 -9.93 9.98 -9.17
N VAL A 82 -9.65 11.29 -9.01
CA VAL A 82 -8.92 12.06 -10.04
C VAL A 82 -7.48 11.57 -10.16
N LEU A 83 -6.76 11.36 -9.03
CA LEU A 83 -5.40 10.80 -9.07
C LEU A 83 -5.35 9.43 -9.74
N ALA A 84 -6.24 8.53 -9.35
CA ALA A 84 -6.33 7.19 -9.94
C ALA A 84 -6.64 7.26 -11.44
N SER A 85 -7.57 8.12 -11.85
CA SER A 85 -7.89 8.37 -13.26
C SER A 85 -6.67 8.85 -14.05
N TRP A 86 -5.90 9.79 -13.49
CA TRP A 86 -4.72 10.33 -14.17
C TRP A 86 -3.56 9.34 -14.24
N ILE A 87 -3.36 8.55 -13.19
CA ILE A 87 -2.33 7.49 -13.17
C ILE A 87 -2.63 6.43 -14.23
N GLN A 88 -3.90 6.07 -14.44
CA GLN A 88 -4.30 5.03 -15.38
C GLN A 88 -4.31 5.52 -16.86
N ARG A 89 -4.20 6.82 -17.11
CA ARG A 89 -4.15 7.36 -18.49
C ARG A 89 -2.73 7.37 -19.03
N ASP A 90 -2.48 6.51 -20.02
CA ASP A 90 -1.17 6.44 -20.67
C ASP A 90 -0.73 7.80 -21.24
N GLY A 91 0.52 8.15 -20.97
CA GLY A 91 1.14 9.37 -21.48
C GLY A 91 0.67 10.68 -20.84
N LEU A 92 -0.33 10.66 -19.93
CA LEU A 92 -0.79 11.89 -19.28
C LEU A 92 0.23 12.43 -18.29
N MET A 93 0.95 11.56 -17.61
CA MET A 93 1.92 11.90 -16.57
C MET A 93 3.32 11.36 -16.94
N PRO A 94 4.36 12.20 -16.96
CA PRO A 94 5.74 11.73 -17.17
C PRO A 94 6.17 10.74 -16.08
N ARG A 95 7.03 9.77 -16.43
CA ARG A 95 7.52 8.74 -15.50
C ARG A 95 8.23 9.33 -14.27
N SER A 96 8.98 10.41 -14.45
CA SER A 96 9.61 11.12 -13.33
C SER A 96 8.58 11.66 -12.32
N ALA A 97 7.45 12.16 -12.82
CA ALA A 97 6.36 12.62 -11.96
C ALA A 97 5.67 11.46 -11.23
N GLN A 98 5.41 10.32 -11.90
CA GLN A 98 4.87 9.13 -11.25
C GLN A 98 5.78 8.61 -10.13
N ARG A 99 7.11 8.59 -10.36
CA ARG A 99 8.09 8.24 -9.33
C ARG A 99 8.02 9.19 -8.14
N ARG A 100 8.02 10.49 -8.40
CA ARG A 100 7.93 11.49 -7.33
C ARG A 100 6.65 11.38 -6.53
N ILE A 101 5.52 11.11 -7.18
CA ILE A 101 4.24 10.85 -6.52
C ILE A 101 4.33 9.60 -5.63
N ALA A 102 4.91 8.51 -6.13
CA ALA A 102 5.08 7.29 -5.35
C ALA A 102 5.96 7.52 -4.10
N GLU A 103 7.07 8.27 -4.23
CA GLU A 103 7.94 8.65 -3.13
C GLU A 103 7.17 9.44 -2.05
N VAL A 104 6.46 10.51 -2.45
CA VAL A 104 5.66 11.33 -1.52
C VAL A 104 4.59 10.51 -0.82
N LEU A 105 3.93 9.61 -1.54
CA LEU A 105 2.90 8.73 -0.95
C LEU A 105 3.53 7.75 0.06
N MET A 106 4.68 7.15 -0.26
CA MET A 106 5.40 6.25 0.65
C MET A 106 5.88 6.99 1.92
N GLU A 107 6.34 8.24 1.80
CA GLU A 107 6.67 9.09 2.95
C GLU A 107 5.44 9.32 3.85
N ARG A 108 4.28 9.63 3.25
CA ARG A 108 3.02 9.86 3.99
C ARG A 108 2.51 8.66 4.77
N LEU A 109 2.86 7.44 4.38
CA LEU A 109 2.54 6.23 5.16
C LEU A 109 3.12 6.31 6.60
N GLY A 110 4.17 7.10 6.80
CA GLY A 110 4.81 7.35 8.09
C GLY A 110 4.13 8.43 8.94
N ASP A 111 3.18 9.20 8.41
CA ASP A 111 2.57 10.31 9.16
C ASP A 111 1.79 9.80 10.38
N ARG A 112 2.31 10.11 11.58
CA ARG A 112 1.76 9.63 12.85
C ARG A 112 1.47 8.12 12.88
N ILE A 113 2.30 7.33 12.20
CA ILE A 113 2.15 5.88 12.15
C ILE A 113 2.18 5.27 13.56
N GLY A 114 1.33 4.28 13.82
CA GLY A 114 1.19 3.65 15.13
C GLY A 114 0.16 4.32 16.03
N ALA A 115 -0.44 5.46 15.63
CA ALA A 115 -1.62 5.98 16.32
C ALA A 115 -2.79 5.01 16.15
N ALA A 116 -3.45 4.65 17.25
CA ALA A 116 -4.56 3.68 17.24
C ALA A 116 -5.90 4.30 16.79
N SER A 117 -5.96 5.63 16.70
CA SER A 117 -7.15 6.38 16.25
C SER A 117 -6.75 7.79 15.83
N GLY A 118 -7.67 8.50 15.18
CA GLY A 118 -7.48 9.88 14.76
C GLY A 118 -7.64 10.05 13.25
N ASP A 119 -7.50 11.29 12.77
CA ASP A 119 -7.76 11.62 11.37
C ASP A 119 -6.56 11.35 10.45
N SER A 120 -5.37 11.18 11.02
CA SER A 120 -4.16 10.87 10.23
C SER A 120 -4.23 9.53 9.46
N VAL A 121 -5.10 8.60 9.89
CA VAL A 121 -5.33 7.35 9.18
C VAL A 121 -5.80 7.56 7.74
N TYR A 122 -6.62 8.61 7.50
CA TYR A 122 -7.12 8.86 6.13
C TYR A 122 -5.97 9.13 5.16
N GLY A 123 -5.04 10.01 5.54
CA GLY A 123 -3.87 10.32 4.70
C GLY A 123 -3.02 9.09 4.39
N ARG A 124 -2.76 8.25 5.40
CA ARG A 124 -1.98 7.01 5.24
C ARG A 124 -2.72 5.98 4.38
N SER A 125 -3.97 5.70 4.74
CA SER A 125 -4.81 4.70 4.08
C SER A 125 -5.03 5.03 2.60
N PHE A 126 -5.37 6.29 2.27
CA PHE A 126 -5.57 6.71 0.88
C PHE A 126 -4.25 6.84 0.12
N SER A 127 -3.13 7.09 0.79
CA SER A 127 -1.80 6.94 0.15
C SER A 127 -1.55 5.50 -0.29
N ALA A 128 -1.88 4.50 0.54
CA ALA A 128 -1.80 3.09 0.16
C ALA A 128 -2.71 2.77 -1.03
N LEU A 129 -3.93 3.34 -1.08
CA LEU A 129 -4.86 3.13 -2.19
C LEU A 129 -4.38 3.76 -3.51
N VAL A 130 -3.74 4.94 -3.48
CA VAL A 130 -3.12 5.53 -4.69
C VAL A 130 -1.89 4.73 -5.11
N LEU A 131 -1.08 4.23 -4.16
CA LEU A 131 0.03 3.31 -4.46
C LEU A 131 -0.47 2.01 -5.11
N ALA A 132 -1.66 1.53 -4.74
CA ALA A 132 -2.32 0.41 -5.43
C ALA A 132 -2.63 0.74 -6.90
N ALA A 133 -3.10 1.96 -7.19
CA ALA A 133 -3.34 2.41 -8.56
C ALA A 133 -2.04 2.49 -9.39
N ILE A 134 -0.95 2.96 -8.78
CA ILE A 134 0.38 2.97 -9.41
C ILE A 134 0.86 1.53 -9.68
N ALA A 135 0.73 0.62 -8.70
CA ALA A 135 1.10 -0.78 -8.87
C ALA A 135 0.25 -1.49 -9.95
N ALA A 136 -1.03 -1.14 -10.07
CA ALA A 136 -1.90 -1.64 -11.13
C ALA A 136 -1.46 -1.15 -12.51
N HIS A 137 -1.14 0.12 -12.64
CA HIS A 137 -0.64 0.71 -13.90
C HIS A 137 0.71 0.09 -14.31
N GLU A 138 1.61 -0.17 -13.35
CA GLU A 138 2.91 -0.83 -13.59
C GLU A 138 2.78 -2.22 -14.22
N ILE A 139 1.70 -2.96 -13.97
CA ILE A 139 1.45 -4.26 -14.60
C ILE A 139 1.21 -4.11 -16.11
N ALA A 140 0.40 -3.12 -16.50
CA ALA A 140 0.06 -2.85 -17.90
C ALA A 140 1.19 -2.14 -18.64
N THR A 141 1.91 -1.25 -17.96
CA THR A 141 2.94 -0.39 -18.55
C THR A 141 4.21 -0.39 -17.68
N PRO A 142 5.00 -1.49 -17.72
CA PRO A 142 6.18 -1.65 -16.88
C PRO A 142 7.21 -0.56 -17.09
N ALA A 143 7.62 0.09 -15.99
CA ALA A 143 8.61 1.16 -16.02
C ALA A 143 9.47 1.27 -14.75
N MET A 144 9.07 0.62 -13.67
CA MET A 144 9.85 0.57 -12.44
C MET A 144 11.08 -0.30 -12.64
N SER A 145 12.22 0.13 -12.09
CA SER A 145 13.38 -0.73 -11.86
C SER A 145 13.06 -1.78 -10.80
N ASP A 146 13.88 -2.82 -10.71
CA ASP A 146 13.75 -3.82 -9.65
C ASP A 146 13.95 -3.24 -8.24
N ALA A 147 14.80 -2.22 -8.13
CA ALA A 147 15.00 -1.50 -6.87
C ALA A 147 13.74 -0.73 -6.45
N GLU A 148 13.07 -0.05 -7.39
CA GLU A 148 11.82 0.68 -7.12
C GLU A 148 10.68 -0.28 -6.75
N LEU A 149 10.55 -1.41 -7.44
CA LEU A 149 9.57 -2.45 -7.08
C LEU A 149 9.86 -3.02 -5.68
N THR A 150 11.13 -3.28 -5.36
CA THR A 150 11.54 -3.75 -4.04
C THR A 150 11.23 -2.73 -2.95
N ALA A 151 11.54 -1.45 -3.18
CA ALA A 151 11.22 -0.37 -2.24
C ALA A 151 9.71 -0.27 -1.99
N MET A 152 8.89 -0.40 -3.03
CA MET A 152 7.44 -0.36 -2.93
C MET A 152 6.88 -1.54 -2.10
N VAL A 153 7.39 -2.76 -2.29
CA VAL A 153 7.01 -3.94 -1.49
C VAL A 153 7.45 -3.79 -0.04
N GLN A 154 8.67 -3.30 0.20
CA GLN A 154 9.16 -3.05 1.55
C GLN A 154 8.35 -1.96 2.27
N ALA A 155 7.95 -0.90 1.58
CA ALA A 155 7.09 0.14 2.12
C ALA A 155 5.71 -0.41 2.52
N ALA A 156 5.10 -1.25 1.66
CA ALA A 156 3.83 -1.91 1.96
C ALA A 156 3.96 -2.82 3.21
N ARG A 157 5.03 -3.61 3.30
CA ARG A 157 5.31 -4.47 4.46
C ARG A 157 5.52 -3.65 5.73
N ALA A 158 6.33 -2.57 5.64
CA ALA A 158 6.60 -1.70 6.78
C ALA A 158 5.33 -0.99 7.28
N TYR A 159 4.48 -0.53 6.36
CA TYR A 159 3.20 0.08 6.70
C TYR A 159 2.27 -0.92 7.39
N ALA A 160 2.04 -2.09 6.78
CA ALA A 160 1.21 -3.16 7.36
C ALA A 160 1.65 -3.54 8.78
N SER A 161 2.98 -3.59 9.02
CA SER A 161 3.53 -3.95 10.33
C SER A 161 3.36 -2.87 11.41
N LYS A 162 3.13 -1.61 11.04
CA LYS A 162 3.10 -0.47 11.98
C LYS A 162 1.72 0.16 12.11
N GLU A 163 0.82 0.03 11.12
CA GLU A 163 -0.51 0.61 11.19
C GLU A 163 -1.33 -0.05 12.30
N ARG A 164 -1.96 0.76 13.11
CA ARG A 164 -2.77 0.32 14.26
C ARG A 164 -4.22 0.73 14.15
N ASP A 165 -4.54 1.71 13.32
CA ASP A 165 -5.89 2.16 13.09
C ASP A 165 -6.52 1.39 11.92
N LEU A 166 -7.15 0.27 12.25
CA LEU A 166 -7.81 -0.61 11.27
C LEU A 166 -9.32 -0.41 11.22
N ARG A 167 -9.81 0.77 11.62
CA ARG A 167 -11.23 1.09 11.48
C ARG A 167 -11.67 0.96 10.03
N GLY A 168 -12.87 0.41 9.83
CA GLY A 168 -13.55 0.35 8.53
C GLY A 168 -14.28 1.66 8.24
N HIS A 169 -15.63 1.63 8.27
CA HIS A 169 -16.45 2.82 8.11
C HIS A 169 -16.53 3.63 9.40
N VAL A 170 -16.40 4.95 9.28
CA VAL A 170 -16.52 5.92 10.39
C VAL A 170 -17.69 6.84 10.08
N GLU A 171 -18.67 6.89 10.99
CA GLU A 171 -19.87 7.71 10.81
C GLU A 171 -19.52 9.19 10.58
N GLY A 172 -20.14 9.80 9.59
CA GLY A 172 -19.91 11.20 9.19
C GLY A 172 -18.56 11.45 8.48
N ARG A 173 -17.69 10.46 8.40
CA ARG A 173 -16.34 10.59 7.80
C ARG A 173 -16.04 9.57 6.70
N GLY A 174 -16.93 8.59 6.49
CA GLY A 174 -16.73 7.55 5.48
C GLY A 174 -15.66 6.53 5.83
N TRP A 175 -14.99 5.98 4.84
CA TRP A 175 -14.07 4.87 4.99
C TRP A 175 -12.67 5.31 5.44
N ALA A 176 -12.18 4.77 6.58
CA ALA A 176 -10.77 4.79 6.93
C ALA A 176 -10.02 3.65 6.24
N HIS A 177 -10.47 2.41 6.41
CA HIS A 177 -10.17 1.22 5.61
C HIS A 177 -8.69 0.91 5.36
N ALA A 178 -7.80 1.21 6.31
CA ALA A 178 -6.37 1.03 6.14
C ALA A 178 -6.00 -0.42 5.74
N ALA A 179 -6.62 -1.43 6.36
CA ALA A 179 -6.39 -2.84 6.01
C ALA A 179 -6.83 -3.16 4.58
N ALA A 180 -8.02 -2.67 4.16
CA ALA A 180 -8.57 -2.93 2.83
C ALA A 180 -7.74 -2.27 1.72
N HIS A 181 -7.37 -0.99 1.90
CA HIS A 181 -6.57 -0.26 0.93
C HIS A 181 -5.14 -0.83 0.81
N THR A 182 -4.57 -1.30 1.92
CA THR A 182 -3.29 -2.02 1.89
C THR A 182 -3.44 -3.37 1.17
N ALA A 183 -4.53 -4.10 1.41
CA ALA A 183 -4.80 -5.34 0.70
C ALA A 183 -4.93 -5.13 -0.82
N ASP A 184 -5.57 -4.04 -1.26
CA ASP A 184 -5.64 -3.68 -2.68
C ASP A 184 -4.25 -3.38 -3.26
N TRP A 185 -3.38 -2.72 -2.51
CA TRP A 185 -2.00 -2.48 -2.93
C TRP A 185 -1.21 -3.79 -3.03
N LEU A 186 -1.27 -4.64 -1.99
CA LEU A 186 -0.62 -5.96 -1.98
C LEU A 186 -1.13 -6.85 -3.13
N LYS A 187 -2.42 -6.78 -3.47
CA LYS A 187 -3.01 -7.49 -4.61
C LYS A 187 -2.33 -7.13 -5.92
N PHE A 188 -2.16 -5.84 -6.23
CA PHE A 188 -1.53 -5.43 -7.47
C PHE A 188 -0.02 -5.71 -7.48
N LEU A 189 0.66 -5.61 -6.33
CA LEU A 189 2.05 -6.08 -6.21
C LEU A 189 2.15 -7.58 -6.50
N SER A 190 1.24 -8.40 -5.94
CA SER A 190 1.20 -9.85 -6.17
C SER A 190 0.94 -10.24 -7.63
N ARG A 191 0.26 -9.38 -8.38
CA ARG A 191 -0.01 -9.57 -9.81
C ARG A 191 1.14 -9.18 -10.72
N ASN A 192 2.14 -8.47 -10.21
CA ASN A 192 3.29 -8.08 -11.00
C ASN A 192 4.16 -9.33 -11.35
N PRO A 193 4.36 -9.64 -12.64
CA PRO A 193 5.13 -10.84 -13.03
C PRO A 193 6.58 -10.80 -12.59
N ARG A 194 7.11 -9.60 -12.27
CA ARG A 194 8.47 -9.38 -11.79
C ARG A 194 8.61 -9.48 -10.28
N LEU A 195 7.54 -9.80 -9.52
CA LEU A 195 7.58 -9.82 -8.06
C LEU A 195 8.64 -10.79 -7.52
N GLY A 196 8.61 -12.04 -7.97
CA GLY A 196 9.52 -13.09 -7.52
C GLY A 196 9.23 -13.58 -6.09
N ARG A 197 9.86 -14.67 -5.68
CA ARG A 197 9.55 -15.38 -4.41
C ARG A 197 9.95 -14.59 -3.17
N GLU A 198 11.09 -13.94 -3.18
CA GLU A 198 11.58 -13.18 -2.02
C GLU A 198 10.59 -12.04 -1.65
N ARG A 199 10.20 -11.25 -2.64
CA ARG A 199 9.21 -10.18 -2.44
C ARG A 199 7.80 -10.72 -2.18
N GLY A 200 7.47 -11.89 -2.73
CA GLY A 200 6.22 -12.61 -2.43
C GLY A 200 6.08 -12.97 -0.95
N GLN A 201 7.16 -13.38 -0.31
CA GLN A 201 7.17 -13.62 1.14
C GLN A 201 6.91 -12.33 1.94
N LEU A 202 7.47 -11.17 1.53
CA LEU A 202 7.18 -9.90 2.19
C LEU A 202 5.70 -9.52 2.09
N VAL A 203 5.05 -9.85 0.97
CA VAL A 203 3.60 -9.67 0.81
C VAL A 203 2.82 -10.57 1.77
N LEU A 204 3.18 -11.84 1.89
CA LEU A 204 2.56 -12.76 2.87
C LEU A 204 2.70 -12.24 4.30
N GLU A 205 3.88 -11.75 4.67
CA GLU A 205 4.12 -11.17 5.99
C GLU A 205 3.25 -9.92 6.23
N ALA A 206 3.04 -9.09 5.21
CA ALA A 206 2.16 -7.93 5.32
C ALA A 206 0.70 -8.34 5.57
N VAL A 207 0.20 -9.37 4.88
CA VAL A 207 -1.14 -9.92 5.12
C VAL A 207 -1.26 -10.48 6.54
N LEU A 208 -0.23 -11.21 7.00
CA LEU A 208 -0.20 -11.77 8.36
C LEU A 208 -0.30 -10.66 9.40
N ASP A 209 0.52 -9.62 9.29
CA ASP A 209 0.53 -8.51 10.26
C ASP A 209 -0.82 -7.79 10.36
N LEU A 210 -1.49 -7.54 9.22
CA LEU A 210 -2.81 -6.92 9.21
C LEU A 210 -3.88 -7.81 9.83
N THR A 211 -3.66 -9.14 9.87
CA THR A 211 -4.67 -10.12 10.31
C THR A 211 -4.52 -10.47 11.78
N VAL A 212 -3.30 -10.86 12.23
CA VAL A 212 -3.12 -11.52 13.52
C VAL A 212 -2.61 -10.61 14.64
N ARG A 213 -2.20 -9.37 14.32
CA ARG A 213 -1.76 -8.46 15.37
C ARG A 213 -2.92 -8.03 16.25
N ARG A 214 -2.66 -7.92 17.56
CA ARG A 214 -3.67 -7.61 18.57
C ARG A 214 -4.02 -6.12 18.60
N HIS A 215 -4.62 -5.62 17.50
CA HIS A 215 -5.06 -4.22 17.39
C HIS A 215 -6.41 -3.95 18.08
N GLY A 216 -7.14 -5.01 18.45
CA GLY A 216 -8.49 -4.89 18.99
C GLY A 216 -9.58 -4.64 17.93
N HIS A 217 -9.23 -4.57 16.65
CA HIS A 217 -10.17 -4.36 15.54
C HIS A 217 -10.51 -5.69 14.87
N ILE A 218 -11.81 -6.02 14.85
CA ILE A 218 -12.34 -7.10 14.02
C ILE A 218 -12.53 -6.55 12.60
N LEU A 219 -11.93 -7.21 11.62
CA LEU A 219 -12.08 -6.91 10.21
C LEU A 219 -13.46 -7.39 9.75
N SER A 220 -14.43 -6.48 9.69
CA SER A 220 -15.86 -6.81 9.50
C SER A 220 -16.49 -6.11 8.28
N HIS A 221 -15.69 -5.45 7.45
CA HIS A 221 -16.16 -4.70 6.28
C HIS A 221 -15.60 -5.27 4.96
N GLY A 222 -15.41 -6.61 4.89
CA GLY A 222 -14.93 -7.30 3.70
C GLY A 222 -13.41 -7.28 3.53
N GLU A 223 -12.66 -6.91 4.57
CA GLU A 223 -11.22 -6.88 4.53
C GLU A 223 -10.61 -8.28 4.36
N ASP A 224 -11.24 -9.32 4.93
CA ASP A 224 -10.84 -10.72 4.77
C ASP A 224 -10.86 -11.15 3.30
N GLY A 225 -11.90 -10.77 2.55
CA GLY A 225 -11.98 -11.02 1.11
C GLY A 225 -10.89 -10.29 0.32
N ARG A 226 -10.58 -9.04 0.70
CA ARG A 226 -9.50 -8.27 0.06
C ARG A 226 -8.12 -8.80 0.41
N LEU A 227 -7.88 -9.21 1.67
CA LEU A 227 -6.62 -9.79 2.13
C LEU A 227 -6.37 -11.19 1.54
N ALA A 228 -7.42 -11.95 1.21
CA ALA A 228 -7.28 -13.21 0.51
C ALA A 228 -6.75 -13.05 -0.93
N GLN A 229 -7.07 -11.95 -1.62
CA GLN A 229 -6.67 -11.73 -3.02
C GLN A 229 -5.15 -11.77 -3.24
N PRO A 230 -4.31 -11.03 -2.50
CA PRO A 230 -2.86 -11.11 -2.68
C PRO A 230 -2.33 -12.54 -2.45
N VAL A 231 -2.84 -13.28 -1.47
CA VAL A 231 -2.41 -14.67 -1.21
C VAL A 231 -2.77 -15.59 -2.38
N MET A 232 -3.99 -15.47 -2.91
CA MET A 232 -4.42 -16.22 -4.09
C MET A 232 -3.59 -15.88 -5.33
N ASP A 233 -3.29 -14.60 -5.55
CA ASP A 233 -2.47 -14.16 -6.69
C ASP A 233 -1.01 -14.62 -6.57
N LEU A 234 -0.43 -14.66 -5.35
CA LEU A 234 0.91 -15.24 -5.10
C LEU A 234 0.96 -16.73 -5.44
N LEU A 235 -0.05 -17.51 -5.03
CA LEU A 235 -0.15 -18.95 -5.35
C LEU A 235 -0.35 -19.19 -6.84
N ARG A 236 -1.22 -18.41 -7.51
CA ARG A 236 -1.48 -18.56 -8.95
C ARG A 236 -0.25 -18.30 -9.81
N ARG A 237 0.65 -17.43 -9.36
CA ARG A 237 1.79 -16.93 -10.13
C ARG A 237 3.13 -17.52 -9.70
N ASP A 238 3.12 -18.54 -8.85
CA ASP A 238 4.33 -19.16 -8.32
C ASP A 238 5.28 -18.19 -7.59
N HIS A 239 4.74 -17.10 -7.05
CA HIS A 239 5.51 -16.18 -6.21
C HIS A 239 5.71 -16.70 -4.79
N ILE A 240 5.00 -17.75 -4.41
CA ILE A 240 5.22 -18.58 -3.22
C ILE A 240 4.96 -20.05 -3.57
N ASP A 241 5.63 -20.96 -2.85
CA ASP A 241 5.35 -22.38 -2.95
C ASP A 241 4.47 -22.87 -1.78
N ALA A 242 4.09 -24.15 -1.84
CA ALA A 242 3.23 -24.77 -0.82
C ALA A 242 3.88 -24.81 0.57
N ALA A 243 5.22 -24.92 0.66
CA ALA A 243 5.92 -24.94 1.94
C ALA A 243 5.87 -23.55 2.61
N ALA A 244 6.15 -22.49 1.86
CA ALA A 244 6.03 -21.12 2.34
C ALA A 244 4.60 -20.80 2.79
N PHE A 245 3.58 -21.24 2.02
CA PHE A 245 2.19 -21.10 2.40
C PHE A 245 1.86 -21.86 3.69
N SER A 246 2.31 -23.10 3.84
CA SER A 246 2.05 -23.92 5.04
C SER A 246 2.65 -23.29 6.29
N THR A 247 3.90 -22.83 6.22
CA THR A 247 4.54 -22.12 7.35
C THR A 247 3.83 -20.83 7.70
N TRP A 248 3.36 -20.08 6.70
CA TRP A 248 2.58 -18.89 6.90
C TRP A 248 1.20 -19.19 7.53
N LEU A 249 0.53 -20.27 7.07
CA LEU A 249 -0.76 -20.72 7.57
C LEU A 249 -0.71 -21.10 9.06
N GLU A 250 0.34 -21.81 9.49
CA GLU A 250 0.57 -22.14 10.90
C GLU A 250 0.61 -20.86 11.76
N ARG A 251 1.31 -19.83 11.29
CA ARG A 251 1.40 -18.54 11.97
C ARG A 251 0.08 -17.76 11.92
N LEU A 252 -0.67 -17.85 10.83
CA LEU A 252 -2.00 -17.27 10.70
C LEU A 252 -2.96 -17.87 11.74
N LEU A 253 -2.89 -19.17 11.96
CA LEU A 253 -3.79 -19.89 12.88
C LEU A 253 -3.28 -19.94 14.33
N ALA A 254 -2.04 -19.53 14.60
CA ALA A 254 -1.45 -19.52 15.93
C ALA A 254 -2.34 -18.85 17.00
N PRO A 255 -3.01 -17.69 16.74
CA PRO A 255 -3.91 -17.09 17.73
C PRO A 255 -5.07 -18.00 18.16
N LEU A 256 -5.52 -18.93 17.31
CA LEU A 256 -6.62 -19.85 17.64
C LEU A 256 -6.24 -20.89 18.71
N HIS A 257 -4.95 -21.20 18.82
CA HIS A 257 -4.40 -22.18 19.76
C HIS A 257 -3.85 -21.55 21.05
N GLU A 258 -3.83 -20.22 21.13
CA GLU A 258 -3.40 -19.52 22.35
C GLU A 258 -4.42 -19.73 23.49
N LYS A 259 -3.91 -20.25 24.61
CA LYS A 259 -4.70 -20.36 25.84
C LYS A 259 -4.64 -19.04 26.59
N GLY A 260 -5.80 -18.41 26.81
CA GLY A 260 -5.93 -17.27 27.72
C GLY A 260 -5.88 -17.71 29.20
N ASP A 261 -5.67 -16.75 30.07
CA ASP A 261 -5.75 -16.91 31.54
C ASP A 261 -7.19 -16.94 32.07
N GLY A 262 -8.18 -16.91 31.19
CA GLY A 262 -9.60 -16.84 31.52
C GLY A 262 -10.17 -15.42 31.52
N SER A 263 -9.34 -14.38 31.40
CA SER A 263 -9.80 -13.00 31.19
C SER A 263 -10.10 -12.72 29.71
N PHE A 264 -11.01 -11.78 29.44
CA PHE A 264 -11.31 -11.34 28.06
C PHE A 264 -10.25 -10.36 27.59
N ASP A 265 -9.50 -10.72 26.54
CA ASP A 265 -8.57 -9.86 25.81
C ASP A 265 -9.16 -9.54 24.42
N ALA A 266 -9.58 -8.28 24.22
CA ALA A 266 -10.17 -7.84 22.96
C ALA A 266 -9.18 -7.95 21.79
N GLY A 267 -7.88 -7.74 22.02
CA GLY A 267 -6.85 -7.89 21.00
C GLY A 267 -6.68 -9.33 20.57
N GLN A 268 -6.61 -10.26 21.50
CA GLN A 268 -6.56 -11.69 21.23
C GLN A 268 -7.83 -12.17 20.50
N TYR A 269 -8.99 -11.77 20.97
CA TYR A 269 -10.26 -12.14 20.34
C TYR A 269 -10.35 -11.63 18.89
N ALA A 270 -9.96 -10.38 18.65
CA ALA A 270 -9.93 -9.83 17.29
C ALA A 270 -8.95 -10.60 16.38
N ALA A 271 -7.73 -10.89 16.85
CA ALA A 271 -6.75 -11.68 16.11
C ALA A 271 -7.30 -13.08 15.74
N GLN A 272 -7.94 -13.77 16.69
CA GLN A 272 -8.59 -15.07 16.47
C GLN A 272 -9.69 -14.98 15.41
N ARG A 273 -10.57 -13.97 15.50
CA ARG A 273 -11.68 -13.78 14.55
C ARG A 273 -11.16 -13.48 13.16
N ASN A 274 -10.20 -12.58 13.03
CA ASN A 274 -9.60 -12.19 11.76
C ASN A 274 -8.87 -13.36 11.10
N ALA A 275 -8.06 -14.10 11.87
CA ALA A 275 -7.36 -15.30 11.39
C ALA A 275 -8.32 -16.37 10.84
N ARG A 276 -9.38 -16.68 11.61
CA ARG A 276 -10.40 -17.64 11.19
C ARG A 276 -11.12 -17.18 9.93
N ASN A 277 -11.57 -15.92 9.88
CA ASN A 277 -12.28 -15.39 8.72
C ASN A 277 -11.40 -15.47 7.45
N LEU A 278 -10.14 -15.04 7.53
CA LEU A 278 -9.23 -15.11 6.40
C LEU A 278 -8.96 -16.57 5.96
N ALA A 279 -8.78 -17.50 6.92
CA ALA A 279 -8.57 -18.92 6.60
C ALA A 279 -9.81 -19.53 5.89
N PHE A 280 -11.03 -19.22 6.35
CA PHE A 280 -12.24 -19.66 5.67
C PHE A 280 -12.40 -19.03 4.29
N THR A 281 -12.12 -17.75 4.15
CA THR A 281 -12.17 -17.05 2.86
C THR A 281 -11.19 -17.68 1.86
N LEU A 282 -9.95 -17.97 2.29
CA LEU A 282 -8.97 -18.66 1.45
C LEU A 282 -9.40 -20.09 1.09
N PHE A 283 -9.96 -20.83 2.07
CA PHE A 283 -10.47 -22.18 1.81
C PHE A 283 -11.58 -22.16 0.76
N VAL A 284 -12.56 -21.27 0.88
CA VAL A 284 -13.64 -21.12 -0.10
C VAL A 284 -13.10 -20.71 -1.45
N ALA A 285 -12.22 -19.69 -1.51
CA ALA A 285 -11.63 -19.21 -2.75
C ALA A 285 -10.86 -20.30 -3.49
N LEU A 286 -9.98 -21.06 -2.79
CA LEU A 286 -9.24 -22.17 -3.38
C LEU A 286 -10.15 -23.33 -3.80
N SER A 287 -11.23 -23.59 -3.05
CA SER A 287 -12.18 -24.67 -3.37
C SER A 287 -12.96 -24.39 -4.65
N LEU A 288 -13.25 -23.12 -4.94
CA LEU A 288 -14.03 -22.68 -6.10
C LEU A 288 -13.18 -22.46 -7.37
N GLU A 289 -11.85 -22.61 -7.31
CA GLU A 289 -11.00 -22.55 -8.50
C GLU A 289 -11.28 -23.75 -9.41
N ASP A 290 -11.61 -23.51 -10.68
CA ASP A 290 -11.88 -24.54 -11.68
C ASP A 290 -10.64 -25.39 -12.00
N ALA A 291 -9.47 -24.75 -12.02
CA ALA A 291 -8.18 -25.40 -12.23
C ALA A 291 -7.15 -24.87 -11.21
N ARG A 292 -6.50 -25.75 -10.50
CA ARG A 292 -5.47 -25.44 -9.51
C ARG A 292 -4.11 -25.93 -9.97
N ASN A 293 -3.10 -25.08 -9.82
CA ASN A 293 -1.72 -25.51 -9.93
C ASN A 293 -1.31 -26.37 -8.70
N PRO A 294 -0.12 -27.03 -8.72
CA PRO A 294 0.33 -27.87 -7.61
C PRO A 294 0.41 -27.12 -6.26
N ALA A 295 0.84 -25.85 -6.25
CA ALA A 295 0.93 -25.06 -5.03
C ALA A 295 -0.46 -24.78 -4.44
N GLN A 296 -1.44 -24.39 -5.26
CA GLN A 296 -2.83 -24.17 -4.84
C GLN A 296 -3.49 -25.46 -4.32
N THR A 297 -3.23 -26.61 -4.98
CA THR A 297 -3.76 -27.91 -4.55
C THR A 297 -3.22 -28.31 -3.18
N ALA A 298 -1.91 -28.17 -2.97
CA ALA A 298 -1.28 -28.48 -1.69
C ALA A 298 -1.73 -27.47 -0.59
N SER A 299 -1.90 -26.21 -0.93
CA SER A 299 -2.41 -25.17 0.00
C SER A 299 -3.83 -25.44 0.45
N LEU A 300 -4.72 -25.90 -0.46
CA LEU A 300 -6.08 -26.30 -0.10
C LEU A 300 -6.07 -27.52 0.83
N ALA A 301 -5.21 -28.50 0.59
CA ALA A 301 -5.06 -29.67 1.47
C ALA A 301 -4.59 -29.26 2.88
N ALA A 302 -3.62 -28.34 2.97
CA ALA A 302 -3.13 -27.80 4.25
C ALA A 302 -4.24 -27.06 5.01
N LEU A 303 -4.99 -26.16 4.34
CA LEU A 303 -6.15 -25.48 4.92
C LEU A 303 -7.22 -26.45 5.39
N THR A 304 -7.54 -27.47 4.58
CA THR A 304 -8.53 -28.50 4.93
C THR A 304 -8.12 -29.25 6.19
N SER A 305 -6.84 -29.61 6.31
CA SER A 305 -6.29 -30.29 7.49
C SER A 305 -6.36 -29.41 8.73
N ALA A 306 -5.93 -28.14 8.60
CA ALA A 306 -5.89 -27.19 9.71
C ALA A 306 -7.27 -26.79 10.23
N LEU A 307 -8.26 -26.65 9.33
CA LEU A 307 -9.63 -26.26 9.71
C LEU A 307 -10.47 -27.42 10.30
N ARG A 308 -9.96 -28.66 10.28
CA ARG A 308 -10.61 -29.82 10.94
C ARG A 308 -10.19 -30.02 12.39
N GLN A 309 -9.14 -29.35 12.82
CA GLN A 309 -8.62 -29.37 14.19
C GLN A 309 -9.35 -28.35 15.07
#